data_28702071b06d83bad15cbe72414a8f5a
#
_entry.id   28702071b06d83bad15cbe72414a8f5a
#
_cell.length_a   1.000
_cell.length_b   1.000
_cell.length_c   1.000
_cell.angle_alpha   90.00
_cell.angle_beta   90.00
_cell.angle_gamma   90.00
#
_symmetry.space_group_name_H-M   'P 1'
#
loop_
_entity.id
_entity.type
_entity.pdbx_description
1 polymer ?
#
loop_
_entity_poly.entity_id
_entity_poly.type
_entity_poly.pdbx_seq_one_letter_code
_entity_poly.pdbx_strand_id
1 'polypeptide(L)'
;IIEGEELHICGENMDKRIPREDFDTVAHLVLEAVKASRENDVESPEGVEEFLDEVAIFDLEAQTDDRTDFYVSFFHKDTPPVGFCVRSKLTSMFPLLDGGRTANFKFEQTGVKFATPTVNKINAFGEDDDVVGRMMMIERLGGNLKFNDAADKIFRSNLGMIDLHFPRVVGEMARAMHLEGITKVSELTEYIKQLNPLKIKDE
;
A
#
# COMPACT_ATOMS: atom_id res chain seq x y z
N ILE A 1 3.96 -27.04 0.49
CA ILE A 1 4.70 -27.50 1.69
C ILE A 1 6.15 -27.69 1.29
N ILE A 2 7.09 -27.22 2.09
CA ILE A 2 8.54 -27.44 1.85
C ILE A 2 8.98 -28.63 2.67
N GLU A 3 9.44 -29.70 2.01
CA GLU A 3 9.88 -30.93 2.63
C GLU A 3 11.33 -31.26 2.19
N GLY A 4 12.33 -30.68 2.88
CA GLY A 4 13.73 -30.81 2.52
C GLY A 4 14.06 -30.18 1.18
N GLU A 5 14.47 -30.98 0.20
CA GLU A 5 14.82 -30.54 -1.16
C GLU A 5 13.62 -30.59 -2.15
N GLU A 6 12.43 -30.90 -1.65
CA GLU A 6 11.21 -30.97 -2.46
C GLU A 6 10.17 -29.94 -2.01
N LEU A 7 9.41 -29.44 -2.97
CA LEU A 7 8.19 -28.68 -2.77
C LEU A 7 7.00 -29.59 -3.04
N HIS A 8 6.14 -29.76 -2.05
CA HIS A 8 4.89 -30.47 -2.18
C HIS A 8 3.76 -29.48 -2.40
N ILE A 9 3.19 -29.48 -3.59
CA ILE A 9 2.09 -28.62 -4.02
C ILE A 9 0.80 -29.39 -3.87
N CYS A 10 -0.07 -28.90 -2.97
CA CYS A 10 -1.33 -29.55 -2.64
C CYS A 10 -2.49 -28.60 -2.95
N GLY A 11 -3.52 -29.09 -3.61
CA GLY A 11 -4.77 -28.38 -3.91
C GLY A 11 -5.94 -29.34 -4.03
N GLU A 12 -7.14 -28.84 -4.31
CA GLU A 12 -8.34 -29.71 -4.44
C GLU A 12 -8.17 -30.84 -5.46
N ASN A 13 -7.44 -30.57 -6.55
CA ASN A 13 -7.20 -31.55 -7.62
C ASN A 13 -5.71 -31.68 -7.96
N MET A 14 -4.84 -31.25 -7.05
CA MET A 14 -3.41 -31.28 -7.26
C MET A 14 -2.69 -31.88 -6.04
N ASP A 15 -1.84 -32.84 -6.33
CA ASP A 15 -0.91 -33.46 -5.39
C ASP A 15 0.39 -33.76 -6.15
N LYS A 16 1.32 -32.81 -6.13
CA LYS A 16 2.53 -32.87 -6.94
C LYS A 16 3.75 -32.54 -6.09
N ARG A 17 4.84 -33.27 -6.34
CA ARG A 17 6.15 -32.99 -5.75
C ARG A 17 7.09 -32.56 -6.85
N ILE A 18 7.78 -31.48 -6.65
CA ILE A 18 8.81 -30.95 -7.56
C ILE A 18 10.09 -30.70 -6.80
N PRO A 19 11.25 -30.87 -7.44
CA PRO A 19 12.53 -30.46 -6.87
C PRO A 19 12.52 -28.97 -6.57
N ARG A 20 13.02 -28.58 -5.42
CA ARG A 20 13.17 -27.17 -5.04
C ARG A 20 14.07 -26.42 -6.02
N GLU A 21 15.10 -27.09 -6.56
CA GLU A 21 16.03 -26.53 -7.52
C GLU A 21 15.33 -26.05 -8.80
N ASP A 22 14.32 -26.77 -9.28
CA ASP A 22 13.53 -26.38 -10.46
C ASP A 22 12.76 -25.10 -10.19
N PHE A 23 12.14 -24.96 -9.00
CA PHE A 23 11.45 -23.77 -8.60
C PHE A 23 12.40 -22.57 -8.44
N ASP A 24 13.55 -22.78 -7.79
CA ASP A 24 14.57 -21.75 -7.61
C ASP A 24 15.12 -21.28 -8.98
N THR A 25 15.29 -22.20 -9.93
CA THR A 25 15.75 -21.88 -11.29
C THR A 25 14.74 -20.99 -12.02
N VAL A 26 13.45 -21.36 -12.02
CA VAL A 26 12.40 -20.56 -12.65
C VAL A 26 12.26 -19.19 -11.98
N ALA A 27 12.30 -19.15 -10.65
CA ALA A 27 12.26 -17.90 -9.91
C ALA A 27 13.43 -16.95 -10.29
N HIS A 28 14.62 -17.49 -10.50
CA HIS A 28 15.77 -16.72 -10.97
C HIS A 28 15.58 -16.21 -12.40
N LEU A 29 15.06 -17.02 -13.32
CA LEU A 29 14.76 -16.60 -14.69
C LEU A 29 13.80 -15.42 -14.72
N VAL A 30 12.70 -15.50 -13.97
CA VAL A 30 11.73 -14.41 -13.84
C VAL A 30 12.38 -13.16 -13.24
N LEU A 31 13.16 -13.29 -12.17
CA LEU A 31 13.82 -12.18 -11.52
C LEU A 31 14.80 -11.47 -12.47
N GLU A 32 15.58 -12.20 -13.24
CA GLU A 32 16.53 -11.62 -14.19
C GLU A 32 15.80 -10.95 -15.37
N ALA A 33 14.70 -11.52 -15.86
CA ALA A 33 13.87 -10.89 -16.89
C ALA A 33 13.31 -9.56 -16.40
N VAL A 34 12.75 -9.51 -15.18
CA VAL A 34 12.25 -8.29 -14.56
C VAL A 34 13.33 -7.24 -14.35
N LYS A 35 14.54 -7.64 -13.93
CA LYS A 35 15.68 -6.73 -13.77
C LYS A 35 16.17 -6.17 -15.10
N ALA A 36 16.13 -6.97 -16.16
CA ALA A 36 16.59 -6.57 -17.50
C ALA A 36 15.58 -5.67 -18.21
N SER A 37 14.29 -5.80 -17.90
CA SER A 37 13.24 -4.98 -18.50
C SER A 37 13.34 -3.52 -18.02
N ARG A 38 13.06 -2.61 -18.97
CA ARG A 38 12.88 -1.16 -18.71
C ARG A 38 11.43 -0.73 -18.83
N GLU A 39 10.55 -1.66 -19.15
CA GLU A 39 9.13 -1.47 -19.39
C GLU A 39 8.30 -2.03 -18.24
N ASN A 40 7.04 -1.65 -18.18
CA ASN A 40 6.12 -2.17 -17.17
C ASN A 40 5.67 -3.61 -17.49
N ASP A 41 5.75 -3.99 -18.76
CA ASP A 41 5.43 -5.34 -19.20
C ASP A 41 6.74 -6.10 -19.47
N VAL A 42 6.81 -7.31 -18.97
CA VAL A 42 7.97 -8.20 -19.10
C VAL A 42 7.52 -9.43 -19.83
N GLU A 43 8.15 -9.71 -20.99
CA GLU A 43 7.92 -10.99 -21.66
C GLU A 43 8.39 -12.15 -20.78
N SER A 44 7.55 -13.17 -20.69
CA SER A 44 7.86 -14.37 -19.91
C SER A 44 9.03 -15.11 -20.57
N PRO A 45 10.09 -15.47 -19.83
CA PRO A 45 11.14 -16.31 -20.35
C PRO A 45 10.62 -17.70 -20.79
N GLU A 46 11.29 -18.31 -21.78
CA GLU A 46 10.93 -19.63 -22.27
C GLU A 46 10.85 -20.66 -21.13
N GLY A 47 9.77 -21.43 -21.09
CA GLY A 47 9.53 -22.50 -20.12
C GLY A 47 8.95 -22.03 -18.76
N VAL A 48 8.84 -20.71 -18.53
CA VAL A 48 8.29 -20.18 -17.28
C VAL A 48 6.78 -20.42 -17.22
N GLU A 49 6.07 -20.13 -18.30
CA GLU A 49 4.61 -20.29 -18.33
C GLU A 49 4.20 -21.76 -18.17
N GLU A 50 4.89 -22.65 -18.86
CA GLU A 50 4.65 -24.09 -18.74
C GLU A 50 4.91 -24.57 -17.31
N PHE A 51 5.94 -24.06 -16.66
CA PHE A 51 6.23 -24.41 -15.26
C PHE A 51 5.16 -23.86 -14.31
N LEU A 52 4.72 -22.61 -14.50
CA LEU A 52 3.68 -22.01 -13.66
C LEU A 52 2.33 -22.74 -13.82
N ASP A 53 2.00 -23.17 -15.03
CA ASP A 53 0.84 -24.02 -15.29
C ASP A 53 0.99 -25.40 -14.63
N GLU A 54 2.17 -26.00 -14.75
CA GLU A 54 2.49 -27.28 -14.13
C GLU A 54 2.32 -27.26 -12.59
N VAL A 55 2.62 -26.14 -11.93
CA VAL A 55 2.49 -25.96 -10.48
C VAL A 55 1.19 -25.28 -10.07
N ALA A 56 0.27 -25.04 -11.01
CA ALA A 56 -1.03 -24.38 -10.84
C ALA A 56 -0.94 -23.00 -10.14
N ILE A 57 0.09 -22.22 -10.46
CA ILE A 57 0.24 -20.84 -9.96
C ILE A 57 -0.31 -19.82 -10.96
N PHE A 58 -0.47 -20.20 -12.22
CA PHE A 58 -0.83 -19.30 -13.32
C PHE A 58 -2.23 -18.66 -13.16
N ASP A 59 -3.20 -19.40 -12.67
CA ASP A 59 -4.60 -18.97 -12.55
C ASP A 59 -4.99 -18.54 -11.12
N LEU A 60 -4.02 -18.16 -10.27
CA LEU A 60 -4.32 -17.72 -8.92
C LEU A 60 -4.83 -16.27 -8.94
N GLU A 61 -6.12 -16.11 -8.69
CA GLU A 61 -6.73 -14.80 -8.46
C GLU A 61 -6.91 -14.54 -6.96
N ALA A 62 -6.32 -13.45 -6.47
CA ALA A 62 -6.60 -12.98 -5.12
C ALA A 62 -7.99 -12.36 -5.04
N GLN A 63 -8.70 -12.57 -3.94
CA GLN A 63 -9.95 -11.85 -3.68
C GLN A 63 -9.66 -10.35 -3.57
N THR A 64 -10.60 -9.52 -4.02
CA THR A 64 -10.44 -8.06 -4.13
C THR A 64 -10.00 -7.40 -2.81
N ASP A 65 -10.35 -7.97 -1.69
CA ASP A 65 -10.03 -7.46 -0.34
C ASP A 65 -8.78 -8.12 0.27
N ASP A 66 -8.27 -9.20 -0.32
CA ASP A 66 -7.04 -9.86 0.14
C ASP A 66 -5.83 -9.22 -0.54
N ARG A 67 -4.99 -8.60 0.28
CA ARG A 67 -3.74 -7.95 -0.15
C ARG A 67 -2.49 -8.72 0.25
N THR A 68 -2.70 -9.92 0.75
CA THR A 68 -1.64 -10.81 1.18
C THR A 68 -1.16 -11.61 -0.01
N ASP A 69 0.12 -11.49 -0.33
CA ASP A 69 0.71 -12.21 -1.47
C ASP A 69 0.88 -13.70 -1.16
N PHE A 70 1.18 -14.04 0.10
CA PHE A 70 1.24 -15.43 0.54
C PHE A 70 1.10 -15.56 2.06
N TYR A 71 0.69 -16.75 2.51
CA TYR A 71 0.57 -17.10 3.93
C TYR A 71 1.58 -18.17 4.31
N VAL A 72 2.18 -18.03 5.50
CA VAL A 72 3.09 -19.00 6.07
C VAL A 72 2.46 -19.61 7.32
N SER A 73 2.33 -20.94 7.31
CA SER A 73 1.94 -21.73 8.48
C SER A 73 3.16 -22.44 9.03
N PHE A 74 3.37 -22.38 10.35
CA PHE A 74 4.48 -23.05 11.00
C PHE A 74 4.01 -24.38 11.59
N PHE A 75 4.58 -25.50 11.14
CA PHE A 75 4.17 -26.87 11.48
C PHE A 75 4.12 -27.20 12.98
N HIS A 76 4.86 -26.48 13.80
CA HIS A 76 4.98 -26.78 15.24
C HIS A 76 4.41 -25.70 16.15
N LYS A 77 3.59 -24.81 15.59
CA LYS A 77 2.95 -23.75 16.38
C LYS A 77 1.46 -23.73 16.07
N ASP A 78 0.62 -23.83 17.11
CA ASP A 78 -0.82 -23.57 17.02
C ASP A 78 -1.11 -22.07 16.80
N THR A 79 -0.36 -21.45 15.87
CA THR A 79 -0.55 -20.07 15.47
C THR A 79 -1.27 -20.05 14.13
N PRO A 80 -2.22 -19.12 13.93
CA PRO A 80 -2.85 -18.96 12.62
C PRO A 80 -1.79 -18.63 11.56
N PRO A 81 -2.07 -18.92 10.28
CA PRO A 81 -1.20 -18.53 9.18
C PRO A 81 -0.89 -17.04 9.22
N VAL A 82 0.38 -16.69 9.01
CA VAL A 82 0.83 -15.30 8.98
C VAL A 82 0.93 -14.86 7.52
N GLY A 83 0.21 -13.79 7.16
CA GLY A 83 0.23 -13.21 5.82
C GLY A 83 1.45 -12.32 5.61
N PHE A 84 2.03 -12.40 4.42
CA PHE A 84 3.15 -11.58 3.98
C PHE A 84 2.84 -10.89 2.68
N CYS A 85 3.28 -9.63 2.58
CA CYS A 85 3.26 -8.86 1.33
C CYS A 85 4.67 -8.73 0.79
N VAL A 86 4.86 -9.04 -0.48
CA VAL A 86 6.14 -8.86 -1.16
C VAL A 86 6.33 -7.39 -1.52
N ARG A 87 7.52 -6.86 -1.27
CA ARG A 87 7.90 -5.52 -1.70
C ARG A 87 9.19 -5.60 -2.50
N SER A 88 9.09 -5.27 -3.78
CA SER A 88 10.23 -5.30 -4.70
C SER A 88 11.12 -4.08 -4.48
N LYS A 89 12.43 -4.30 -4.39
CA LYS A 89 13.44 -3.23 -4.46
C LYS A 89 13.75 -2.77 -5.89
N LEU A 90 13.11 -3.38 -6.89
CA LEU A 90 13.25 -3.00 -8.29
C LEU A 90 12.44 -1.74 -8.62
N THR A 91 11.45 -1.40 -7.81
CA THR A 91 10.69 -0.16 -7.94
C THR A 91 11.38 0.99 -7.21
N SER A 92 11.37 2.17 -7.81
CA SER A 92 11.96 3.38 -7.21
C SER A 92 11.11 3.98 -6.10
N MET A 93 9.86 3.56 -5.96
CA MET A 93 8.92 4.10 -4.98
C MET A 93 8.26 2.98 -4.16
N PHE A 94 8.26 3.19 -2.85
CA PHE A 94 7.52 2.34 -1.91
C PHE A 94 6.41 3.18 -1.27
N PRO A 95 5.15 2.76 -1.35
CA PRO A 95 4.08 3.48 -0.66
C PRO A 95 4.29 3.42 0.86
N LEU A 96 4.13 4.54 1.52
CA LEU A 96 4.16 4.62 2.99
C LEU A 96 3.00 3.82 3.60
N LEU A 97 1.85 3.88 2.94
CA LEU A 97 0.64 3.18 3.33
C LEU A 97 0.16 2.34 2.15
N ASP A 98 -0.03 1.06 2.39
CA ASP A 98 -0.63 0.14 1.43
C ASP A 98 -2.02 -0.26 1.92
N GLY A 99 -2.88 0.71 2.01
CA GLY A 99 -4.14 0.59 2.73
C GLY A 99 -5.40 0.53 1.90
N GLY A 100 -5.34 0.43 0.60
CA GLY A 100 -6.53 0.38 -0.24
C GLY A 100 -7.60 1.42 0.07
N ARG A 101 -8.86 1.10 -0.21
CA ARG A 101 -10.01 2.01 -0.04
C ARG A 101 -10.25 2.42 1.41
N THR A 102 -9.78 1.68 2.40
CA THR A 102 -9.99 1.97 3.82
C THR A 102 -8.92 2.89 4.43
N ALA A 103 -7.77 3.05 3.78
CA ALA A 103 -6.68 3.90 4.26
C ALA A 103 -6.89 5.39 3.92
N ASN A 104 -8.01 5.92 4.35
CA ASN A 104 -8.36 7.31 4.12
C ASN A 104 -8.32 8.12 5.42
N PHE A 105 -7.98 9.41 5.29
CA PHE A 105 -8.04 10.38 6.36
C PHE A 105 -9.17 11.38 6.15
N LYS A 106 -9.75 11.84 7.24
CA LYS A 106 -10.75 12.90 7.28
C LYS A 106 -10.09 14.21 7.69
N PHE A 107 -10.36 15.24 6.94
CA PHE A 107 -9.96 16.61 7.26
C PHE A 107 -11.20 17.48 7.46
N GLU A 108 -11.13 18.35 8.45
CA GLU A 108 -12.13 19.36 8.69
C GLU A 108 -11.71 20.67 8.02
N GLN A 109 -12.60 21.25 7.22
CA GLN A 109 -12.40 22.56 6.67
C GLN A 109 -12.64 23.61 7.76
N THR A 110 -11.65 24.45 7.99
CA THR A 110 -11.65 25.53 8.99
C THR A 110 -11.27 26.87 8.35
N GLY A 111 -11.29 27.95 9.12
CA GLY A 111 -10.95 29.29 8.66
C GLY A 111 -12.16 30.02 8.11
N VAL A 112 -12.51 29.86 6.85
CA VAL A 112 -13.64 30.53 6.19
C VAL A 112 -14.86 29.62 6.13
N LYS A 113 -16.04 30.18 6.43
CA LYS A 113 -17.30 29.48 6.23
C LYS A 113 -17.76 29.67 4.77
N PHE A 114 -17.77 28.58 4.01
CA PHE A 114 -18.24 28.61 2.62
C PHE A 114 -19.76 28.60 2.55
N ALA A 115 -20.30 29.38 1.62
CA ALA A 115 -21.70 29.35 1.25
C ALA A 115 -21.99 28.06 0.43
N THR A 116 -23.22 27.56 0.48
CA THR A 116 -23.66 26.35 -0.23
C THR A 116 -23.26 26.33 -1.72
N PRO A 117 -23.39 27.42 -2.50
CA PRO A 117 -22.94 27.39 -3.90
C PRO A 117 -21.43 27.15 -4.06
N THR A 118 -20.62 27.68 -3.13
CA THR A 118 -19.17 27.46 -3.13
C THR A 118 -18.83 26.00 -2.80
N VAL A 119 -19.50 25.42 -1.80
CA VAL A 119 -19.36 24.00 -1.46
C VAL A 119 -19.71 23.12 -2.65
N ASN A 120 -20.81 23.41 -3.34
CA ASN A 120 -21.21 22.66 -4.53
C ASN A 120 -20.16 22.75 -5.66
N LYS A 121 -19.54 23.93 -5.85
CA LYS A 121 -18.44 24.09 -6.81
C LYS A 121 -17.21 23.28 -6.44
N ILE A 122 -16.84 23.26 -5.17
CA ILE A 122 -15.72 22.47 -4.68
C ILE A 122 -15.99 20.97 -4.92
N ASN A 123 -17.18 20.50 -4.57
CA ASN A 123 -17.55 19.10 -4.72
C ASN A 123 -17.65 18.65 -6.18
N ALA A 124 -18.00 19.54 -7.08
CA ALA A 124 -18.08 19.29 -8.52
C ALA A 124 -16.76 19.58 -9.27
N PHE A 125 -15.70 19.94 -8.55
CA PHE A 125 -14.43 20.28 -9.18
C PHE A 125 -13.65 19.01 -9.58
N GLY A 126 -13.23 18.99 -10.84
CA GLY A 126 -12.48 17.86 -11.40
C GLY A 126 -13.35 16.65 -11.70
N GLU A 127 -12.72 15.55 -12.00
CA GLU A 127 -13.35 14.23 -12.09
C GLU A 127 -13.63 13.68 -10.69
N ASP A 128 -14.41 12.59 -10.60
CA ASP A 128 -14.92 12.06 -9.33
C ASP A 128 -13.83 11.80 -8.27
N ASP A 129 -12.60 11.52 -8.69
CA ASP A 129 -11.46 11.22 -7.82
C ASP A 129 -10.44 12.37 -7.67
N ASP A 130 -10.72 13.56 -8.18
CA ASP A 130 -9.80 14.72 -8.04
C ASP A 130 -9.83 15.32 -6.63
N VAL A 131 -9.34 14.55 -5.67
CA VAL A 131 -9.22 14.97 -4.28
C VAL A 131 -8.24 16.13 -4.14
N VAL A 132 -7.12 16.09 -4.87
CA VAL A 132 -6.05 17.11 -4.80
C VAL A 132 -6.55 18.45 -5.30
N GLY A 133 -7.24 18.48 -6.44
CA GLY A 133 -7.83 19.72 -7.00
C GLY A 133 -8.84 20.34 -6.05
N ARG A 134 -9.69 19.52 -5.40
CA ARG A 134 -10.64 20.00 -4.38
C ARG A 134 -9.94 20.55 -3.14
N MET A 135 -8.88 19.89 -2.65
CA MET A 135 -8.08 20.38 -1.52
C MET A 135 -7.42 21.72 -1.83
N MET A 136 -6.78 21.85 -2.99
CA MET A 136 -6.17 23.09 -3.45
C MET A 136 -7.21 24.23 -3.63
N MET A 137 -8.40 23.91 -4.11
CA MET A 137 -9.47 24.90 -4.26
C MET A 137 -9.94 25.41 -2.91
N ILE A 138 -10.06 24.56 -1.89
CA ILE A 138 -10.40 24.98 -0.52
C ILE A 138 -9.37 25.99 0.01
N GLU A 139 -8.08 25.71 -0.15
CA GLU A 139 -7.02 26.61 0.32
C GLU A 139 -6.98 27.93 -0.45
N ARG A 140 -7.13 27.90 -1.77
CA ARG A 140 -7.23 29.12 -2.60
C ARG A 140 -8.38 30.04 -2.22
N LEU A 141 -9.46 29.47 -1.69
CA LEU A 141 -10.61 30.23 -1.20
C LEU A 141 -10.46 30.67 0.27
N GLY A 142 -9.29 30.50 0.87
CA GLY A 142 -8.96 30.90 2.24
C GLY A 142 -9.41 29.92 3.32
N GLY A 143 -9.83 28.70 2.95
CA GLY A 143 -10.07 27.62 3.88
C GLY A 143 -8.76 26.94 4.28
N ASN A 144 -8.78 26.30 5.44
CA ASN A 144 -7.68 25.45 5.90
C ASN A 144 -8.20 24.04 6.13
N LEU A 145 -7.39 23.05 5.80
CA LEU A 145 -7.66 21.65 6.06
C LEU A 145 -6.92 21.21 7.32
N LYS A 146 -7.66 20.85 8.34
CA LYS A 146 -7.14 20.36 9.62
C LYS A 146 -7.44 18.88 9.75
N PHE A 147 -6.43 18.09 10.11
CA PHE A 147 -6.65 16.68 10.40
C PHE A 147 -7.72 16.48 11.48
N ASN A 148 -8.69 15.64 11.18
CA ASN A 148 -9.77 15.26 12.09
C ASN A 148 -9.54 13.83 12.61
N ASP A 149 -9.59 12.82 11.72
CA ASP A 149 -9.43 11.40 12.11
C ASP A 149 -9.07 10.53 10.89
N ALA A 150 -8.74 9.25 11.12
CA ALA A 150 -8.77 8.24 10.08
C ALA A 150 -10.23 7.87 9.75
N ALA A 151 -10.52 7.60 8.47
CA ALA A 151 -11.89 7.34 8.03
C ALA A 151 -12.43 6.00 8.54
N ASP A 152 -11.57 4.99 8.57
CA ASP A 152 -11.88 3.64 9.01
C ASP A 152 -11.38 3.39 10.44
N LYS A 153 -12.19 2.67 11.26
CA LYS A 153 -11.86 2.40 12.66
C LYS A 153 -10.73 1.40 12.84
N ILE A 154 -10.64 0.40 11.94
CA ILE A 154 -9.59 -0.62 12.00
C ILE A 154 -8.28 0.01 11.58
N PHE A 155 -8.29 0.78 10.50
CA PHE A 155 -7.12 1.54 10.05
C PHE A 155 -6.60 2.49 11.14
N ARG A 156 -7.50 3.24 11.78
CA ARG A 156 -7.17 4.08 12.94
C ARG A 156 -6.53 3.29 14.08
N SER A 157 -7.12 2.14 14.42
CA SER A 157 -6.62 1.28 15.48
C SER A 157 -5.23 0.74 15.17
N ASN A 158 -5.00 0.30 13.94
CA ASN A 158 -3.71 -0.23 13.50
C ASN A 158 -2.59 0.83 13.58
N LEU A 159 -2.87 2.04 13.14
CA LEU A 159 -1.94 3.16 13.28
C LEU A 159 -1.70 3.52 14.75
N GLY A 160 -2.75 3.51 15.57
CA GLY A 160 -2.70 3.79 17.00
C GLY A 160 -1.94 2.75 17.82
N MET A 161 -1.79 1.52 17.31
CA MET A 161 -0.93 0.50 17.95
C MET A 161 0.56 0.79 17.80
N ILE A 162 0.96 1.59 16.81
CA ILE A 162 2.34 2.06 16.66
C ILE A 162 2.59 3.20 17.66
N ASP A 163 1.75 4.22 17.62
CA ASP A 163 1.72 5.33 18.58
C ASP A 163 0.33 5.99 18.54
N LEU A 164 -0.16 6.43 19.69
CA LEU A 164 -1.50 7.04 19.82
C LEU A 164 -1.70 8.26 18.90
N HIS A 165 -0.64 9.00 18.63
CA HIS A 165 -0.66 10.20 17.79
C HIS A 165 -0.27 9.92 16.32
N PHE A 166 0.14 8.69 16.01
CA PHE A 166 0.60 8.32 14.69
C PHE A 166 -0.44 8.56 13.58
N PRO A 167 -1.75 8.31 13.78
CA PRO A 167 -2.77 8.65 12.79
C PRO A 167 -2.72 10.12 12.36
N ARG A 168 -2.48 11.03 13.30
CA ARG A 168 -2.38 12.46 13.03
C ARG A 168 -1.12 12.82 12.24
N VAL A 169 0.00 12.26 12.65
CA VAL A 169 1.29 12.48 11.97
C VAL A 169 1.19 12.04 10.51
N VAL A 170 0.72 10.81 10.27
CA VAL A 170 0.59 10.26 8.91
C VAL A 170 -0.47 10.99 8.10
N GLY A 171 -1.59 11.41 8.73
CA GLY A 171 -2.60 12.23 8.08
C GLY A 171 -2.05 13.57 7.60
N GLU A 172 -1.27 14.27 8.41
CA GLU A 172 -0.61 15.51 8.00
C GLU A 172 0.48 15.28 6.94
N MET A 173 1.19 14.14 6.98
CA MET A 173 2.11 13.75 5.89
C MET A 173 1.35 13.53 4.57
N ALA A 174 0.20 12.86 4.60
CA ALA A 174 -0.64 12.67 3.42
C ALA A 174 -1.15 14.02 2.86
N ARG A 175 -1.56 14.94 3.74
CA ARG A 175 -1.95 16.30 3.34
C ARG A 175 -0.80 17.04 2.67
N ALA A 176 0.39 17.01 3.26
CA ALA A 176 1.58 17.66 2.69
C ALA A 176 1.99 17.04 1.34
N MET A 177 1.89 15.72 1.20
CA MET A 177 2.14 15.06 -0.06
C MET A 177 1.24 15.60 -1.18
N HIS A 178 -0.03 15.81 -0.90
CA HIS A 178 -1.00 16.29 -1.89
C HIS A 178 -0.92 17.79 -2.15
N LEU A 179 -0.72 18.62 -1.13
CA LEU A 179 -0.76 20.07 -1.25
C LEU A 179 0.60 20.69 -1.56
N GLU A 180 1.68 20.13 -0.99
CA GLU A 180 3.04 20.66 -1.16
C GLU A 180 3.83 19.85 -2.20
N GLY A 181 3.29 18.73 -2.69
CA GLY A 181 3.96 17.88 -3.66
C GLY A 181 5.18 17.12 -3.11
N ILE A 182 5.29 16.97 -1.79
CA ILE A 182 6.41 16.29 -1.15
C ILE A 182 6.20 14.78 -1.23
N THR A 183 7.05 14.05 -1.96
CA THR A 183 6.87 12.62 -2.21
C THR A 183 7.83 11.72 -1.42
N LYS A 184 8.94 12.28 -0.89
CA LYS A 184 9.92 11.50 -0.14
C LYS A 184 9.59 11.50 1.35
N VAL A 185 9.61 10.34 1.98
CA VAL A 185 9.34 10.18 3.41
C VAL A 185 10.29 11.01 4.28
N SER A 186 11.57 11.10 3.91
CA SER A 186 12.54 11.93 4.62
C SER A 186 12.16 13.41 4.61
N GLU A 187 11.75 13.94 3.46
CA GLU A 187 11.32 15.33 3.32
C GLU A 187 10.00 15.58 4.05
N LEU A 188 9.06 14.64 3.97
CA LEU A 188 7.80 14.68 4.75
C LEU A 188 8.08 14.70 6.26
N THR A 189 9.06 13.91 6.72
CA THR A 189 9.43 13.89 8.14
C THR A 189 9.97 15.24 8.61
N GLU A 190 10.84 15.89 7.84
CA GLU A 190 11.35 17.22 8.17
C GLU A 190 10.24 18.28 8.11
N TYR A 191 9.36 18.20 7.13
CA TYR A 191 8.17 19.07 7.04
C TYR A 191 7.28 18.93 8.29
N ILE A 192 6.99 17.71 8.73
CA ILE A 192 6.17 17.45 9.92
C ILE A 192 6.85 17.94 11.20
N LYS A 193 8.17 17.82 11.33
CA LYS A 193 8.90 18.39 12.46
C LYS A 193 8.71 19.92 12.54
N GLN A 194 8.80 20.61 11.40
CA GLN A 194 8.60 22.06 11.33
C GLN A 194 7.14 22.45 11.61
N LEU A 195 6.18 21.70 11.04
CA LEU A 195 4.74 21.91 11.25
C LEU A 195 4.33 21.69 12.70
N ASN A 196 5.02 20.77 13.38
CA ASN A 196 4.77 20.37 14.78
C ASN A 196 3.27 20.15 15.09
N PRO A 197 2.58 19.23 14.38
CA PRO A 197 1.14 19.05 14.52
C PRO A 197 0.72 18.59 15.91
N LEU A 198 1.64 18.01 16.68
CA LEU A 198 1.41 17.54 18.05
C LEU A 198 1.70 18.62 19.10
N LYS A 199 2.25 19.77 18.68
CA LYS A 199 2.65 20.88 19.58
C LYS A 199 3.64 20.42 20.67
N ILE A 200 4.57 19.55 20.28
CA ILE A 200 5.65 19.13 21.16
C ILE A 200 6.52 20.35 21.46
N LYS A 201 6.80 20.60 22.73
CA LYS A 201 7.71 21.68 23.13
C LYS A 201 9.12 21.12 23.14
N ASP A 202 10.04 21.85 22.51
CA ASP A 202 11.47 21.59 22.70
C ASP A 202 11.82 21.92 24.17
N GLU A 203 12.39 20.96 24.89
CA GLU A 203 12.90 21.18 26.24
C GLU A 203 14.28 21.86 26.21
#